data_ed6ee2d4e5f79667c4d381bcb9dd9281
#
_entry.id   ed6ee2d4e5f79667c4d381bcb9dd9281
#
_cell.length_a   1.000
_cell.length_b   1.000
_cell.length_c   1.000
_cell.angle_alpha   90.00
_cell.angle_beta   90.00
_cell.angle_gamma   90.00
#
_symmetry.space_group_name_H-M   'P 1'
#
loop_
_entity.id
_entity.type
_entity.pdbx_description
1 polymer ?
#
loop_
_entity_poly.entity_id
_entity_poly.type
_entity_poly.pdbx_seq_one_letter_code
_entity_poly.pdbx_strand_id
1 'polypeptide(L)'
;MNARKARAKRRELRERNEQLLATVRAAVPERLRTTDGGYEVWRRGPATIVVPVVPLHYPEPVQTALTVYRTAALTYDCPRCALVVKVTGAGAVTYRHEVHCPADPDRLAALAAEHGIVMKRKV
;
A
#
# COMPACT_ATOMS: atom_id res chain seq x y z
N MET A 1 -33.28 -10.61 2.79
CA MET A 1 -32.91 -9.48 3.68
C MET A 1 -33.51 -8.21 3.11
N ASN A 2 -34.11 -7.37 3.94
CA ASN A 2 -34.66 -6.12 3.45
C ASN A 2 -33.53 -5.06 3.32
N ALA A 3 -33.82 -3.98 2.57
CA ALA A 3 -32.85 -2.94 2.27
C ALA A 3 -32.33 -2.22 3.54
N ARG A 4 -33.17 -2.10 4.55
CA ARG A 4 -32.83 -1.44 5.82
C ARG A 4 -31.73 -2.22 6.55
N LYS A 5 -31.87 -3.55 6.67
CA LYS A 5 -30.85 -4.40 7.31
C LYS A 5 -29.55 -4.41 6.52
N ALA A 6 -29.63 -4.43 5.19
CA ALA A 6 -28.45 -4.39 4.34
C ALA A 6 -27.68 -3.08 4.52
N ARG A 7 -28.39 -1.94 4.61
CA ARG A 7 -27.75 -0.63 4.82
C ARG A 7 -27.13 -0.53 6.21
N ALA A 8 -27.79 -1.06 7.23
CA ALA A 8 -27.27 -1.08 8.60
C ALA A 8 -25.97 -1.89 8.69
N LYS A 9 -25.93 -3.06 8.06
CA LYS A 9 -24.72 -3.90 8.02
C LYS A 9 -23.56 -3.21 7.29
N ARG A 10 -23.84 -2.55 6.17
CA ARG A 10 -22.81 -1.80 5.42
C ARG A 10 -22.25 -0.64 6.24
N ARG A 11 -23.11 0.05 7.01
CA ARG A 11 -22.70 1.14 7.88
C ARG A 11 -21.79 0.63 8.99
N GLU A 12 -22.18 -0.45 9.66
CA GLU A 12 -21.39 -1.07 10.73
C GLU A 12 -20.01 -1.50 10.23
N LEU A 13 -19.95 -2.13 9.05
CA LEU A 13 -18.71 -2.57 8.44
C LEU A 13 -17.80 -1.39 8.13
N ARG A 14 -18.37 -0.31 7.57
CA ARG A 14 -17.63 0.91 7.25
C ARG A 14 -17.04 1.55 8.50
N GLU A 15 -17.85 1.70 9.55
CA GLU A 15 -17.40 2.27 10.82
C GLU A 15 -16.29 1.42 11.45
N ARG A 16 -16.43 0.10 11.40
CA ARG A 16 -15.41 -0.81 11.90
C ARG A 16 -14.10 -0.67 11.13
N ASN A 17 -14.17 -0.58 9.80
CA ASN A 17 -13.00 -0.39 8.96
C ASN A 17 -12.34 0.97 9.19
N GLU A 18 -13.11 2.02 9.41
CA GLU A 18 -12.60 3.35 9.74
C GLU A 18 -11.87 3.35 11.09
N GLN A 19 -12.43 2.68 12.10
CA GLN A 19 -11.80 2.52 13.41
C GLN A 19 -10.51 1.72 13.30
N LEU A 20 -10.51 0.66 12.50
CA LEU A 20 -9.34 -0.16 12.27
C LEU A 20 -8.23 0.65 11.59
N LEU A 21 -8.57 1.46 10.59
CA LEU A 21 -7.62 2.34 9.93
C LEU A 21 -7.03 3.35 10.92
N ALA A 22 -7.85 3.94 11.79
CA ALA A 22 -7.38 4.86 12.82
C ALA A 22 -6.40 4.18 13.77
N THR A 23 -6.67 2.94 14.18
CA THR A 23 -5.79 2.15 15.04
C THR A 23 -4.44 1.90 14.34
N VAL A 24 -4.47 1.53 13.06
CA VAL A 24 -3.26 1.28 12.28
C VAL A 24 -2.45 2.58 12.11
N ARG A 25 -3.11 3.71 11.82
CA ARG A 25 -2.43 5.00 11.68
C ARG A 25 -1.75 5.45 12.97
N ALA A 26 -2.30 5.11 14.13
CA ALA A 26 -1.73 5.45 15.41
C ALA A 26 -0.53 4.58 15.79
N ALA A 27 -0.35 3.44 15.15
CA ALA A 27 0.73 2.51 15.45
C ALA A 27 2.01 2.90 14.70
N VAL A 28 3.16 2.60 15.30
CA VAL A 28 4.46 2.79 14.67
C VAL A 28 4.76 1.61 13.76
N PRO A 29 5.16 1.83 12.49
CA PRO A 29 5.57 0.72 11.61
C PRO A 29 6.81 0.01 12.15
N GLU A 30 6.78 -1.32 12.10
CA GLU A 30 7.88 -2.18 12.54
C GLU A 30 8.25 -3.15 11.43
N ARG A 31 9.54 -3.15 11.03
CA ARG A 31 10.03 -4.12 10.05
C ARG A 31 10.20 -5.48 10.70
N LEU A 32 9.57 -6.51 10.14
CA LEU A 32 9.63 -7.88 10.66
C LEU A 32 10.73 -8.69 9.99
N ARG A 33 10.86 -8.61 8.69
CA ARG A 33 11.84 -9.38 7.92
C ARG A 33 11.98 -8.87 6.50
N THR A 34 13.04 -9.30 5.82
CA THR A 34 13.25 -9.12 4.39
C THR A 34 13.11 -10.49 3.73
N THR A 35 12.44 -10.56 2.59
CA THR A 35 12.27 -11.81 1.85
C THR A 35 13.36 -11.95 0.79
N ASP A 36 13.61 -13.21 0.35
CA ASP A 36 14.56 -13.50 -0.74
C ASP A 36 14.15 -12.89 -2.07
N GLY A 37 12.84 -12.58 -2.24
CA GLY A 37 12.31 -11.98 -3.45
C GLY A 37 12.52 -10.47 -3.56
N GLY A 38 13.21 -9.85 -2.62
CA GLY A 38 13.46 -8.40 -2.65
C GLY A 38 12.35 -7.56 -2.05
N TYR A 39 11.61 -8.10 -1.11
CA TYR A 39 10.56 -7.38 -0.39
C TYR A 39 10.85 -7.33 1.10
N GLU A 40 10.31 -6.32 1.76
CA GLU A 40 10.28 -6.25 3.23
C GLU A 40 8.85 -6.44 3.71
N VAL A 41 8.72 -7.16 4.82
CA VAL A 41 7.44 -7.34 5.51
C VAL A 41 7.46 -6.49 6.76
N TRP A 42 6.47 -5.63 6.88
CA TRP A 42 6.30 -4.73 8.02
C TRP A 42 4.97 -5.01 8.71
N ARG A 43 4.91 -4.65 9.97
CA ARG A 43 3.67 -4.64 10.74
C ARG A 43 3.41 -3.24 11.24
N ARG A 44 2.17 -2.79 11.10
CA ARG A 44 1.71 -1.53 11.66
C ARG A 44 0.39 -1.79 12.38
N GLY A 45 0.43 -1.92 13.74
CA GLY A 45 -0.71 -2.40 14.49
C GLY A 45 -1.17 -3.77 13.98
N PRO A 46 -2.48 -3.95 13.69
CA PRO A 46 -2.99 -5.21 13.15
C PRO A 46 -2.72 -5.42 11.65
N ALA A 47 -2.18 -4.43 10.96
CA ALA A 47 -1.96 -4.51 9.51
C ALA A 47 -0.58 -5.08 9.19
N THR A 48 -0.53 -5.95 8.18
CA THR A 48 0.70 -6.45 7.57
C THR A 48 0.92 -5.73 6.26
N ILE A 49 2.11 -5.19 6.07
CA ILE A 49 2.47 -4.39 4.89
C ILE A 49 3.66 -5.03 4.21
N VAL A 50 3.56 -5.26 2.90
CA VAL A 50 4.66 -5.78 2.08
C VAL A 50 5.09 -4.70 1.11
N VAL A 51 6.35 -4.30 1.18
CA VAL A 51 6.90 -3.24 0.32
C VAL A 51 8.17 -3.72 -0.37
N PRO A 52 8.44 -3.23 -1.58
CA PRO A 52 9.68 -3.59 -2.27
C PRO A 52 10.88 -2.92 -1.61
N VAL A 53 12.01 -3.61 -1.62
CA VAL A 53 13.31 -2.98 -1.38
C VAL A 53 13.70 -2.25 -2.67
N VAL A 54 14.22 -1.04 -2.56
CA VAL A 54 14.64 -0.25 -3.73
C VAL A 54 16.09 -0.65 -4.08
N PRO A 55 16.31 -1.38 -5.19
CA PRO A 55 17.68 -1.76 -5.56
C PRO A 55 18.50 -0.54 -6.00
N LEU A 56 19.70 -0.42 -5.46
CA LEU A 56 20.58 0.74 -5.74
C LEU A 56 21.06 0.79 -7.19
N HIS A 57 21.02 -0.34 -7.90
CA HIS A 57 21.46 -0.41 -9.31
C HIS A 57 20.36 -0.01 -10.30
N TYR A 58 19.12 0.20 -9.83
CA TYR A 58 18.05 0.65 -10.72
C TYR A 58 18.28 2.08 -11.17
N PRO A 59 17.84 2.44 -12.38
CA PRO A 59 17.87 3.83 -12.83
C PRO A 59 17.16 4.76 -11.86
N GLU A 60 17.69 5.98 -11.72
CA GLU A 60 17.17 6.95 -10.77
C GLU A 60 15.66 7.20 -10.86
N PRO A 61 15.04 7.32 -12.07
CA PRO A 61 13.59 7.50 -12.14
C PRO A 61 12.81 6.36 -11.52
N VAL A 62 13.29 5.11 -11.67
CA VAL A 62 12.65 3.94 -11.11
C VAL A 62 12.86 3.90 -9.59
N GLN A 63 14.04 4.22 -9.11
CA GLN A 63 14.32 4.33 -7.68
C GLN A 63 13.38 5.36 -7.02
N THR A 64 13.23 6.52 -7.64
CA THR A 64 12.37 7.60 -7.12
C THR A 64 10.92 7.14 -7.04
N ALA A 65 10.40 6.52 -8.10
CA ALA A 65 9.02 6.04 -8.11
C ALA A 65 8.78 4.93 -7.07
N LEU A 66 9.72 3.99 -6.93
CA LEU A 66 9.64 2.94 -5.91
C LEU A 66 9.70 3.52 -4.50
N THR A 67 10.51 4.55 -4.28
CA THR A 67 10.61 5.22 -2.98
C THR A 67 9.28 5.90 -2.62
N VAL A 68 8.63 6.55 -3.58
CA VAL A 68 7.30 7.13 -3.38
C VAL A 68 6.28 6.04 -3.02
N TYR A 69 6.28 4.96 -3.77
CA TYR A 69 5.39 3.81 -3.53
C TYR A 69 5.60 3.25 -2.12
N ARG A 70 6.85 3.01 -1.74
CA ARG A 70 7.23 2.48 -0.44
C ARG A 70 6.82 3.41 0.70
N THR A 71 7.11 4.71 0.57
CA THR A 71 6.74 5.70 1.57
C THR A 71 5.23 5.75 1.77
N ALA A 72 4.46 5.78 0.69
CA ALA A 72 3.00 5.79 0.77
C ALA A 72 2.47 4.53 1.48
N ALA A 73 3.03 3.37 1.18
CA ALA A 73 2.59 2.11 1.79
C ALA A 73 2.89 2.06 3.29
N LEU A 74 4.01 2.61 3.73
CA LEU A 74 4.41 2.58 5.14
C LEU A 74 3.77 3.68 5.97
N THR A 75 3.61 4.88 5.40
CA THR A 75 3.09 6.06 6.13
C THR A 75 1.61 6.29 5.94
N TYR A 76 0.98 5.66 4.94
CA TYR A 76 -0.40 5.86 4.49
C TYR A 76 -0.65 7.27 3.93
N ASP A 77 0.42 7.98 3.61
CA ASP A 77 0.38 9.28 2.94
C ASP A 77 1.29 9.25 1.73
N CYS A 78 0.78 9.68 0.59
CA CYS A 78 1.60 9.75 -0.62
C CYS A 78 2.09 11.20 -0.81
N PRO A 79 3.41 11.42 -1.01
CA PRO A 79 3.93 12.77 -1.23
C PRO A 79 3.56 13.35 -2.61
N ARG A 80 2.95 12.53 -3.48
CA ARG A 80 2.66 12.91 -4.87
C ARG A 80 1.19 12.94 -5.24
N CYS A 81 0.30 12.39 -4.39
CA CYS A 81 -1.13 12.36 -4.69
C CYS A 81 -1.98 12.24 -3.43
N ALA A 82 -3.29 12.37 -3.60
CA ALA A 82 -4.26 12.11 -2.53
C ALA A 82 -4.54 10.61 -2.48
N LEU A 83 -3.80 9.90 -1.64
CA LEU A 83 -3.88 8.46 -1.50
C LEU A 83 -5.15 8.05 -0.75
N VAL A 84 -5.86 7.06 -1.27
CA VAL A 84 -6.98 6.42 -0.56
C VAL A 84 -6.49 5.09 0.00
N VAL A 85 -6.57 4.95 1.32
CA VAL A 85 -6.15 3.75 2.05
C VAL A 85 -7.37 3.10 2.70
N LYS A 86 -7.51 1.79 2.55
CA LYS A 86 -8.54 1.01 3.21
C LYS A 86 -7.91 -0.18 3.93
N VAL A 87 -8.37 -0.44 5.14
CA VAL A 87 -7.95 -1.59 5.94
C VAL A 87 -9.16 -2.46 6.19
N THR A 88 -9.03 -3.77 5.94
CA THR A 88 -10.09 -4.74 6.20
C THR A 88 -9.88 -5.43 7.54
N GLY A 89 -10.93 -6.12 8.04
CA GLY A 89 -10.85 -6.84 9.31
C GLY A 89 -9.81 -7.96 9.36
N ALA A 90 -9.39 -8.46 8.20
CA ALA A 90 -8.33 -9.46 8.09
C ALA A 90 -6.92 -8.84 8.14
N GLY A 91 -6.79 -7.52 8.32
CA GLY A 91 -5.52 -6.82 8.34
C GLY A 91 -4.94 -6.52 6.96
N ALA A 92 -5.71 -6.78 5.90
CA ALA A 92 -5.31 -6.44 4.55
C ALA A 92 -5.45 -4.95 4.30
N VAL A 93 -4.45 -4.36 3.64
CA VAL A 93 -4.43 -2.92 3.33
C VAL A 93 -4.46 -2.76 1.82
N THR A 94 -5.35 -1.89 1.35
CA THR A 94 -5.41 -1.52 -0.07
C THR A 94 -5.08 -0.05 -0.23
N TYR A 95 -4.33 0.26 -1.28
CA TYR A 95 -3.89 1.62 -1.60
C TYR A 95 -4.37 1.97 -2.99
N ARG A 96 -4.95 3.15 -3.13
CA ARG A 96 -5.33 3.67 -4.45
C ARG A 96 -4.70 5.04 -4.65
N HIS A 97 -3.70 5.08 -5.52
CA HIS A 97 -3.07 6.31 -5.97
C HIS A 97 -3.87 6.95 -7.09
N GLU A 98 -3.71 8.25 -7.27
CA GLU A 98 -4.25 8.91 -8.46
C GLU A 98 -3.49 8.43 -9.70
N VAL A 99 -4.17 8.40 -10.86
CA VAL A 99 -3.61 7.80 -12.08
C VAL A 99 -2.33 8.49 -12.59
N HIS A 100 -2.13 9.75 -12.25
CA HIS A 100 -0.92 10.50 -12.63
C HIS A 100 0.24 10.32 -11.65
N CYS A 101 0.01 9.69 -10.50
CA CYS A 101 1.04 9.49 -9.49
C CYS A 101 2.08 8.48 -9.97
N PRO A 102 3.39 8.76 -9.81
CA PRO A 102 4.42 7.79 -10.20
C PRO A 102 4.37 6.49 -9.42
N ALA A 103 3.71 6.47 -8.26
CA ALA A 103 3.52 5.27 -7.44
C ALA A 103 2.24 4.50 -7.80
N ASP A 104 1.42 5.00 -8.73
CA ASP A 104 0.31 4.20 -9.26
C ASP A 104 0.89 2.92 -9.88
N PRO A 105 0.37 1.72 -9.53
CA PRO A 105 0.99 0.46 -9.97
C PRO A 105 1.15 0.33 -11.48
N ASP A 106 0.19 0.80 -12.27
CA ASP A 106 0.27 0.72 -13.72
C ASP A 106 1.36 1.66 -14.27
N ARG A 107 1.47 2.87 -13.72
CA ARG A 107 2.52 3.80 -14.11
C ARG A 107 3.90 3.32 -13.69
N LEU A 108 4.00 2.77 -12.49
CA LEU A 108 5.26 2.23 -11.99
C LEU A 108 5.75 1.07 -12.88
N ALA A 109 4.84 0.16 -13.23
CA ALA A 109 5.16 -0.96 -14.12
C ALA A 109 5.60 -0.48 -15.51
N ALA A 110 4.90 0.52 -16.07
CA ALA A 110 5.26 1.10 -17.36
C ALA A 110 6.63 1.77 -17.32
N LEU A 111 6.93 2.53 -16.28
CA LEU A 111 8.22 3.17 -16.10
C LEU A 111 9.34 2.14 -15.97
N ALA A 112 9.14 1.10 -15.18
CA ALA A 112 10.09 0.02 -15.04
C ALA A 112 10.36 -0.67 -16.39
N ALA A 113 9.31 -0.94 -17.17
CA ALA A 113 9.42 -1.55 -18.49
C ALA A 113 10.23 -0.67 -19.47
N GLU A 114 10.07 0.66 -19.42
CA GLU A 114 10.86 1.58 -20.23
C GLU A 114 12.38 1.44 -19.97
N HIS A 115 12.75 1.01 -18.78
CA HIS A 115 14.13 0.81 -18.36
C HIS A 115 14.55 -0.66 -18.37
N GLY A 116 13.75 -1.54 -19.00
CA GLY A 116 14.08 -2.97 -19.12
C GLY A 116 13.93 -3.75 -17.83
N ILE A 117 13.19 -3.23 -16.86
CA ILE A 117 13.00 -3.87 -15.56
C ILE A 117 11.64 -4.56 -15.53
N VAL A 118 11.62 -5.84 -15.16
CA VAL A 118 10.39 -6.60 -14.94
C VAL A 118 10.10 -6.60 -13.44
N MET A 119 8.98 -5.99 -13.06
CA MET A 119 8.54 -5.96 -11.66
C MET A 119 7.96 -7.31 -11.27
N LYS A 120 8.53 -7.95 -10.25
CA LYS A 120 8.01 -9.21 -9.72
C LYS A 120 6.74 -8.95 -8.92
N ARG A 121 5.76 -9.87 -9.04
CA ARG A 121 4.56 -9.79 -8.21
C ARG A 121 4.89 -10.11 -6.76
N LYS A 122 4.16 -9.44 -5.87
CA LYS A 122 4.18 -9.79 -4.44
C LYS A 122 3.41 -11.10 -4.28
N VAL A 123 4.04 -12.14 -4.02
CA VAL A 123 3.38 -13.42 -3.72
C VAL A 123 3.77 -13.84 -2.32
#